data_83c464abc8ad2d05a09e683aaaaffb89
#
_entry.id   83c464abc8ad2d05a09e683aaaaffb89
#
_cell.length_a   1.000
_cell.length_b   1.000
_cell.length_c   1.000
_cell.angle_alpha   90.00
_cell.angle_beta   90.00
_cell.angle_gamma   90.00
#
_symmetry.space_group_name_H-M   'P 1'
#
loop_
_entity.id
_entity.type
_entity.pdbx_description
1 polymer ?
#
loop_
_entity_poly.entity_id
_entity_poly.type
_entity_poly.pdbx_seq_one_letter_code
_entity_poly.pdbx_strand_id
1 'polypeptide(L)'
;MASIKHTHYAHVYRPPLLGAALLLALAGCSSINATLGGNSEQEALGKVVWNYAENAITLHTVADPRLNEHDAQSHTLVLAVVQSADANAFISLLADSAAVAKLLETGKPMAGLLAVDRFIVKPGERATNKLSRAQFAQYFGIIPGYFQLEPKRNARFFPFGVQVESKGVMVKTRTAAPAPLVVRLDLGPFQVAAAQQMNVEATMVTADPARAKAAQSGPFNVDLGNALDAARAAQSARQITR
;
A
#
# COMPACT_ATOMS: atom_id res chain seq x y z
N MET A 1 -62.67 -43.87 -41.39
CA MET A 1 -62.80 -42.69 -40.50
C MET A 1 -62.33 -43.04 -39.14
N ALA A 2 -61.10 -42.66 -38.79
CA ALA A 2 -60.48 -42.93 -37.47
C ALA A 2 -60.16 -41.58 -36.84
N SER A 3 -60.80 -41.29 -35.69
CA SER A 3 -60.69 -40.05 -34.95
C SER A 3 -59.53 -40.20 -33.95
N ILE A 4 -58.51 -39.36 -34.10
CA ILE A 4 -57.33 -39.31 -33.21
C ILE A 4 -57.63 -38.29 -32.08
N LYS A 5 -57.69 -38.76 -30.84
CA LYS A 5 -57.81 -37.95 -29.63
C LYS A 5 -56.42 -37.50 -29.20
N HIS A 6 -56.13 -36.19 -29.24
CA HIS A 6 -54.95 -35.58 -28.66
C HIS A 6 -55.15 -35.41 -27.16
N THR A 7 -54.30 -36.09 -26.39
CA THR A 7 -54.20 -35.92 -24.91
C THR A 7 -53.15 -34.85 -24.62
N HIS A 8 -53.56 -33.70 -24.11
CA HIS A 8 -52.65 -32.67 -23.60
C HIS A 8 -52.15 -33.03 -22.23
N TYR A 9 -50.83 -33.26 -22.11
CA TYR A 9 -50.15 -33.34 -20.84
C TYR A 9 -49.76 -31.93 -20.39
N ALA A 10 -50.37 -31.45 -19.31
CA ALA A 10 -49.97 -30.21 -18.62
C ALA A 10 -48.75 -30.48 -17.75
N HIS A 11 -47.59 -29.98 -18.16
CA HIS A 11 -46.42 -29.98 -17.32
C HIS A 11 -46.58 -28.90 -16.22
N VAL A 12 -46.80 -29.39 -14.97
CA VAL A 12 -46.78 -28.56 -13.77
C VAL A 12 -45.32 -28.24 -13.41
N TYR A 13 -44.83 -27.06 -13.70
CA TYR A 13 -43.55 -26.54 -13.24
C TYR A 13 -43.62 -26.30 -11.71
N ARG A 14 -42.96 -27.15 -10.93
CA ARG A 14 -42.70 -26.92 -9.50
C ARG A 14 -41.43 -26.10 -9.41
N PRO A 15 -41.42 -24.85 -8.88
CA PRO A 15 -40.21 -24.12 -8.66
C PRO A 15 -39.37 -24.74 -7.54
N PRO A 16 -38.03 -24.80 -7.62
CA PRO A 16 -37.17 -25.34 -6.58
C PRO A 16 -37.08 -24.34 -5.42
N LEU A 17 -37.95 -24.48 -4.44
CA LEU A 17 -37.91 -23.70 -3.18
C LEU A 17 -36.67 -24.01 -2.32
N LEU A 18 -35.89 -25.03 -2.67
CA LEU A 18 -34.68 -25.41 -1.92
C LEU A 18 -33.46 -24.54 -2.18
N GLY A 19 -33.39 -23.80 -3.30
CA GLY A 19 -32.25 -22.94 -3.63
C GLY A 19 -32.22 -21.59 -2.87
N ALA A 20 -33.38 -21.09 -2.47
CA ALA A 20 -33.47 -19.80 -1.76
C ALA A 20 -33.08 -19.88 -0.28
N ALA A 21 -33.26 -21.04 0.34
CA ALA A 21 -32.93 -21.24 1.76
C ALA A 21 -31.41 -21.28 2.04
N LEU A 22 -30.58 -21.72 1.08
CA LEU A 22 -29.14 -21.85 1.25
C LEU A 22 -28.41 -20.50 1.13
N LEU A 23 -28.95 -19.55 0.39
CA LEU A 23 -28.38 -18.19 0.24
C LEU A 23 -28.63 -17.30 1.47
N LEU A 24 -29.68 -17.54 2.23
CA LEU A 24 -29.98 -16.81 3.46
C LEU A 24 -29.12 -17.23 4.65
N ALA A 25 -28.52 -18.42 4.63
CA ALA A 25 -27.68 -18.93 5.72
C ALA A 25 -26.28 -18.27 5.75
N LEU A 26 -25.77 -17.74 4.64
CA LEU A 26 -24.44 -17.10 4.55
C LEU A 26 -24.45 -15.63 5.02
N ALA A 27 -25.59 -14.94 4.99
CA ALA A 27 -25.74 -13.58 5.47
C ALA A 27 -25.94 -13.50 7.00
N GLY A 28 -26.28 -14.62 7.64
CA GLY A 28 -26.67 -14.63 9.06
C GLY A 28 -25.53 -14.58 10.08
N CYS A 29 -24.31 -14.99 9.73
CA CYS A 29 -23.23 -15.12 10.72
C CYS A 29 -22.62 -13.80 11.17
N SER A 30 -22.62 -12.75 10.33
CA SER A 30 -22.09 -11.43 10.71
C SER A 30 -23.07 -10.64 11.59
N SER A 31 -24.36 -10.77 11.36
CA SER A 31 -25.40 -10.09 12.13
C SER A 31 -25.53 -10.64 13.56
N ILE A 32 -25.36 -11.94 13.76
CA ILE A 32 -25.38 -12.59 15.08
C ILE A 32 -24.22 -12.08 15.95
N ASN A 33 -23.01 -11.96 15.39
CA ASN A 33 -21.86 -11.47 16.13
C ASN A 33 -22.07 -10.02 16.62
N ALA A 34 -22.61 -9.15 15.78
CA ALA A 34 -22.90 -7.76 16.12
C ALA A 34 -23.99 -7.67 17.20
N THR A 35 -25.05 -8.47 17.11
CA THR A 35 -26.15 -8.51 18.10
C THR A 35 -25.68 -8.96 19.48
N LEU A 36 -24.64 -9.81 19.54
CA LEU A 36 -24.03 -10.30 20.78
C LEU A 36 -22.91 -9.38 21.31
N GLY A 37 -22.71 -8.19 20.73
CA GLY A 37 -21.71 -7.22 21.18
C GLY A 37 -20.31 -7.38 20.55
N GLY A 38 -20.17 -8.25 19.52
CA GLY A 38 -18.98 -8.30 18.69
C GLY A 38 -18.99 -7.21 17.62
N ASN A 39 -17.87 -7.05 16.90
CA ASN A 39 -17.75 -6.12 15.80
C ASN A 39 -17.32 -6.83 14.49
N SER A 40 -17.52 -6.14 13.37
CA SER A 40 -17.02 -6.55 12.07
C SER A 40 -15.55 -6.17 11.91
N GLU A 41 -14.86 -6.80 10.95
CA GLU A 41 -13.51 -6.42 10.56
C GLU A 41 -13.49 -4.98 10.00
N GLN A 42 -14.49 -4.63 9.23
CA GLN A 42 -14.62 -3.30 8.62
C GLN A 42 -14.79 -2.20 9.67
N GLU A 43 -15.55 -2.47 10.75
CA GLU A 43 -15.64 -1.56 11.89
C GLU A 43 -14.31 -1.42 12.64
N ALA A 44 -13.54 -2.50 12.79
CA ALA A 44 -12.23 -2.45 13.41
C ALA A 44 -11.25 -1.63 12.56
N LEU A 45 -11.25 -1.82 11.22
CA LEU A 45 -10.43 -1.08 10.28
C LEU A 45 -10.77 0.42 10.26
N GLY A 46 -12.05 0.78 10.35
CA GLY A 46 -12.49 2.18 10.42
C GLY A 46 -12.05 2.90 11.71
N LYS A 47 -11.65 2.15 12.74
CA LYS A 47 -11.18 2.67 14.04
C LYS A 47 -9.65 2.66 14.19
N VAL A 48 -8.88 2.37 13.13
CA VAL A 48 -7.42 2.36 13.19
C VAL A 48 -6.90 3.74 13.54
N VAL A 49 -6.08 3.79 14.59
CA VAL A 49 -5.41 5.02 15.04
C VAL A 49 -3.94 4.96 14.62
N TRP A 50 -3.51 5.94 13.84
CA TRP A 50 -2.16 6.05 13.29
C TRP A 50 -1.24 6.82 14.25
N ASN A 51 -1.01 6.27 15.44
CA ASN A 51 -0.13 6.86 16.44
C ASN A 51 1.35 6.71 16.05
N TYR A 52 2.20 7.55 16.65
CA TYR A 52 3.65 7.35 16.62
C TYR A 52 4.01 5.93 17.12
N ALA A 53 4.98 5.29 16.48
CA ALA A 53 5.46 3.98 16.90
C ALA A 53 6.97 3.87 16.70
N GLU A 54 7.70 3.59 17.79
CA GLU A 54 9.14 3.39 17.74
C GLU A 54 9.50 2.11 16.99
N ASN A 55 10.60 2.18 16.20
CA ASN A 55 11.17 1.03 15.49
C ASN A 55 10.15 0.25 14.64
N ALA A 56 9.08 0.93 14.19
CA ALA A 56 8.02 0.31 13.41
C ALA A 56 8.40 0.08 11.93
N ILE A 57 9.54 0.61 11.50
CA ILE A 57 10.05 0.44 10.14
C ILE A 57 11.45 -0.18 10.23
N THR A 58 11.69 -1.25 9.47
CA THR A 58 13.02 -1.83 9.29
C THR A 58 13.39 -1.75 7.82
N LEU A 59 14.45 -1.02 7.51
CA LEU A 59 14.98 -0.88 6.15
C LEU A 59 16.31 -1.63 6.04
N HIS A 60 16.31 -2.73 5.28
CA HIS A 60 17.50 -3.47 4.89
C HIS A 60 18.00 -2.92 3.55
N THR A 61 19.17 -2.31 3.55
CA THR A 61 19.79 -1.77 2.34
C THR A 61 20.98 -2.64 1.93
N VAL A 62 21.04 -2.98 0.64
CA VAL A 62 22.15 -3.69 0.01
C VAL A 62 22.61 -2.87 -1.19
N ALA A 63 23.83 -2.37 -1.16
CA ALA A 63 24.40 -1.57 -2.23
C ALA A 63 25.35 -2.41 -3.11
N ASP A 64 25.24 -2.24 -4.41
CA ASP A 64 26.21 -2.78 -5.37
C ASP A 64 27.61 -2.17 -5.12
N PRO A 65 28.72 -2.92 -5.33
CA PRO A 65 30.07 -2.36 -5.29
C PRO A 65 30.30 -1.19 -6.25
N ARG A 66 29.53 -1.11 -7.34
CA ARG A 66 29.54 -0.01 -8.31
C ARG A 66 28.41 0.99 -8.07
N LEU A 67 27.92 1.11 -6.83
CA LEU A 67 26.84 2.02 -6.50
C LEU A 67 27.10 3.41 -7.05
N ASN A 68 26.05 4.03 -7.64
CA ASN A 68 26.03 5.41 -8.13
C ASN A 68 27.24 5.71 -9.05
N GLU A 69 27.49 4.78 -9.98
CA GLU A 69 28.66 4.85 -10.88
C GLU A 69 28.56 6.05 -11.83
N HIS A 70 29.63 6.83 -11.87
CA HIS A 70 29.84 7.94 -12.78
C HIS A 70 31.32 7.98 -13.20
N ASP A 71 31.60 8.17 -14.48
CA ASP A 71 32.94 8.14 -15.05
C ASP A 71 33.75 6.88 -14.65
N ALA A 72 33.10 5.70 -14.69
CA ALA A 72 33.64 4.42 -14.28
C ALA A 72 34.12 4.36 -12.80
N GLN A 73 33.68 5.28 -11.98
CA GLN A 73 33.95 5.30 -10.53
C GLN A 73 32.66 5.15 -9.75
N SER A 74 32.71 4.37 -8.68
CA SER A 74 31.59 4.24 -7.75
C SER A 74 31.60 5.39 -6.73
N HIS A 75 30.42 5.89 -6.40
CA HIS A 75 30.25 7.00 -5.47
C HIS A 75 29.27 6.65 -4.35
N THR A 76 29.37 7.37 -3.23
CA THR A 76 28.33 7.33 -2.20
C THR A 76 27.03 7.86 -2.75
N LEU A 77 25.92 7.41 -2.15
CA LEU A 77 24.57 7.80 -2.52
C LEU A 77 23.85 8.35 -1.31
N VAL A 78 23.22 9.51 -1.45
CA VAL A 78 22.27 10.02 -0.44
C VAL A 78 20.95 9.29 -0.63
N LEU A 79 20.48 8.62 0.41
CA LEU A 79 19.19 7.96 0.46
C LEU A 79 18.28 8.73 1.38
N ALA A 80 17.26 9.39 0.85
CA ALA A 80 16.21 9.98 1.66
C ALA A 80 15.05 9.00 1.82
N VAL A 81 14.51 8.92 3.02
CA VAL A 81 13.25 8.24 3.31
C VAL A 81 12.27 9.24 3.87
N VAL A 82 11.03 9.15 3.43
CA VAL A 82 9.98 10.10 3.76
C VAL A 82 8.73 9.37 4.25
N GLN A 83 7.96 10.02 5.10
CA GLN A 83 6.69 9.51 5.57
C GLN A 83 5.59 10.53 5.30
N SER A 84 4.42 10.07 4.90
CA SER A 84 3.26 10.93 4.62
C SER A 84 1.95 10.27 5.06
N ALA A 85 0.94 11.10 5.32
CA ALA A 85 -0.42 10.62 5.55
C ALA A 85 -1.14 10.28 4.24
N ASP A 86 -0.73 10.90 3.13
CA ASP A 86 -1.37 10.76 1.82
C ASP A 86 -0.33 10.40 0.74
N ALA A 87 -0.71 9.47 -0.14
CA ALA A 87 0.06 9.08 -1.31
C ALA A 87 0.36 10.27 -2.24
N ASN A 88 -0.61 11.19 -2.37
CA ASN A 88 -0.49 12.34 -3.28
C ASN A 88 0.65 13.29 -2.88
N ALA A 89 0.99 13.41 -1.60
CA ALA A 89 2.12 14.21 -1.15
C ALA A 89 3.44 13.70 -1.74
N PHE A 90 3.63 12.37 -1.74
CA PHE A 90 4.79 11.74 -2.35
C PHE A 90 4.80 11.86 -3.88
N ILE A 91 3.65 11.60 -4.53
CA ILE A 91 3.50 11.73 -5.99
C ILE A 91 3.81 13.15 -6.44
N SER A 92 3.31 14.15 -5.72
CA SER A 92 3.55 15.56 -6.03
C SER A 92 5.01 15.95 -5.86
N LEU A 93 5.68 15.44 -4.82
CA LEU A 93 7.11 15.63 -4.63
C LEU A 93 7.92 15.09 -5.81
N LEU A 94 7.62 13.86 -6.26
CA LEU A 94 8.35 13.22 -7.37
C LEU A 94 8.09 13.88 -8.73
N ALA A 95 7.05 14.68 -8.87
CA ALA A 95 6.77 15.44 -10.07
C ALA A 95 7.72 16.65 -10.25
N ASP A 96 8.34 17.13 -9.15
CA ASP A 96 9.27 18.26 -9.14
C ASP A 96 10.69 17.79 -8.77
N SER A 97 11.53 17.60 -9.76
CA SER A 97 12.92 17.16 -9.56
C SER A 97 13.75 18.16 -8.75
N ALA A 98 13.45 19.47 -8.82
CA ALA A 98 14.13 20.48 -8.01
C ALA A 98 13.76 20.35 -6.54
N ALA A 99 12.48 20.08 -6.24
CA ALA A 99 12.03 19.79 -4.88
C ALA A 99 12.70 18.52 -4.33
N VAL A 100 12.82 17.46 -5.14
CA VAL A 100 13.53 16.24 -4.76
C VAL A 100 15.01 16.52 -4.49
N ALA A 101 15.70 17.26 -5.36
CA ALA A 101 17.10 17.61 -5.17
C ALA A 101 17.28 18.39 -3.85
N LYS A 102 16.43 19.38 -3.56
CA LYS A 102 16.44 20.14 -2.32
C LYS A 102 16.18 19.25 -1.09
N LEU A 103 15.25 18.27 -1.18
CA LEU A 103 15.01 17.31 -0.11
C LEU A 103 16.25 16.48 0.18
N LEU A 104 16.89 15.92 -0.87
CA LEU A 104 18.12 15.15 -0.77
C LEU A 104 19.27 15.98 -0.19
N GLU A 105 19.38 17.25 -0.53
CA GLU A 105 20.38 18.15 -0.01
C GLU A 105 20.15 18.51 1.46
N THR A 106 18.93 18.93 1.80
CA THR A 106 18.65 19.53 3.11
C THR A 106 18.15 18.54 4.16
N GLY A 107 17.47 17.46 3.76
CA GLY A 107 16.78 16.53 4.66
C GLY A 107 15.60 17.16 5.41
N LYS A 108 15.14 18.34 5.00
CA LYS A 108 14.06 19.04 5.70
C LYS A 108 12.70 18.58 5.16
N PRO A 109 11.73 18.30 6.04
CA PRO A 109 10.37 18.02 5.61
C PRO A 109 9.79 19.16 4.75
N MET A 110 9.08 18.76 3.70
CA MET A 110 8.33 19.67 2.82
C MET A 110 6.83 19.49 3.05
N ALA A 111 6.02 20.35 2.46
CA ALA A 111 4.56 20.29 2.61
C ALA A 111 4.01 18.88 2.27
N GLY A 112 3.18 18.35 3.15
CA GLY A 112 2.60 17.00 3.03
C GLY A 112 3.48 15.85 3.54
N LEU A 113 4.75 16.11 3.89
CA LEU A 113 5.63 15.12 4.52
C LEU A 113 5.60 15.27 6.05
N LEU A 114 5.45 14.15 6.75
CA LEU A 114 5.41 14.07 8.21
C LEU A 114 6.79 13.87 8.82
N ALA A 115 7.65 13.12 8.12
CA ALA A 115 9.03 12.87 8.54
C ALA A 115 9.94 12.69 7.33
N VAL A 116 11.21 13.03 7.50
CA VAL A 116 12.29 12.82 6.53
C VAL A 116 13.53 12.39 7.30
N ASP A 117 14.11 11.25 6.91
CA ASP A 117 15.43 10.82 7.37
C ASP A 117 16.36 10.66 6.17
N ARG A 118 17.66 10.87 6.39
CA ARG A 118 18.69 10.76 5.34
C ARG A 118 19.80 9.82 5.78
N PHE A 119 20.23 8.99 4.85
CA PHE A 119 21.37 8.08 5.03
C PHE A 119 22.38 8.31 3.90
N ILE A 120 23.64 8.13 4.21
CA ILE A 120 24.72 8.06 3.22
C ILE A 120 25.05 6.59 3.06
N VAL A 121 24.81 6.06 1.85
CA VAL A 121 25.09 4.66 1.51
C VAL A 121 26.40 4.60 0.72
N LYS A 122 27.31 3.71 1.14
CA LYS A 122 28.59 3.50 0.45
C LYS A 122 28.50 2.34 -0.55
N PRO A 123 29.34 2.32 -1.58
CA PRO A 123 29.45 1.18 -2.47
C PRO A 123 29.74 -0.11 -1.70
N GLY A 124 29.02 -1.19 -2.02
CA GLY A 124 29.12 -2.50 -1.36
C GLY A 124 28.56 -2.59 0.05
N GLU A 125 27.99 -1.53 0.59
CA GLU A 125 27.47 -1.48 1.95
C GLU A 125 26.22 -2.37 2.12
N ARG A 126 26.14 -3.01 3.30
CA ARG A 126 24.94 -3.67 3.77
C ARG A 126 24.56 -3.06 5.12
N ALA A 127 23.39 -2.48 5.23
CA ALA A 127 22.92 -1.80 6.42
C ALA A 127 21.50 -2.23 6.80
N THR A 128 21.20 -2.15 8.09
CA THR A 128 19.85 -2.29 8.62
C THR A 128 19.54 -1.09 9.48
N ASN A 129 18.59 -0.28 9.05
CA ASN A 129 18.14 0.91 9.76
C ASN A 129 16.76 0.66 10.35
N LYS A 130 16.60 0.97 11.64
CA LYS A 130 15.31 0.98 12.32
C LYS A 130 14.84 2.42 12.44
N LEU A 131 13.64 2.69 11.97
CA LEU A 131 13.03 4.00 12.01
C LEU A 131 11.68 3.93 12.72
N SER A 132 11.31 5.04 13.34
CA SER A 132 9.99 5.17 13.94
C SER A 132 8.98 5.62 12.89
N ARG A 133 7.75 5.12 13.02
CA ARG A 133 6.64 5.64 12.22
C ARG A 133 6.14 6.92 12.85
N ALA A 134 6.11 7.99 12.07
CA ALA A 134 5.54 9.27 12.49
C ALA A 134 4.03 9.13 12.77
N GLN A 135 3.51 9.96 13.66
CA GLN A 135 2.07 10.05 13.88
C GLN A 135 1.35 10.41 12.58
N PHE A 136 0.24 9.74 12.30
CA PHE A 136 -0.56 9.85 11.08
C PHE A 136 0.09 9.32 9.80
N ALA A 137 1.32 8.81 9.85
CA ALA A 137 1.96 8.23 8.66
C ALA A 137 1.27 6.95 8.22
N GLN A 138 0.81 6.95 6.97
CA GLN A 138 0.20 5.80 6.29
C GLN A 138 1.06 5.28 5.15
N TYR A 139 2.09 6.05 4.75
CA TYR A 139 2.96 5.74 3.63
C TYR A 139 4.41 6.02 3.96
N PHE A 140 5.28 5.17 3.39
CA PHE A 140 6.73 5.23 3.49
C PHE A 140 7.32 5.31 2.08
N GLY A 141 8.07 6.36 1.79
CA GLY A 141 8.73 6.58 0.52
C GLY A 141 10.24 6.52 0.63
N ILE A 142 10.90 6.02 -0.40
CA ILE A 142 12.35 5.91 -0.54
C ILE A 142 12.77 6.65 -1.79
N ILE A 143 13.73 7.58 -1.66
CA ILE A 143 14.20 8.45 -2.74
C ILE A 143 15.73 8.38 -2.75
N PRO A 144 16.34 7.60 -3.64
CA PRO A 144 17.79 7.55 -3.79
C PRO A 144 18.28 8.68 -4.71
N GLY A 145 19.33 9.38 -4.27
CA GLY A 145 19.97 10.48 -4.98
C GLY A 145 21.08 10.00 -5.89
N TYR A 146 20.74 9.26 -6.94
CA TYR A 146 21.68 8.89 -7.99
C TYR A 146 22.20 10.12 -8.73
N PHE A 147 23.41 10.01 -9.32
CA PHE A 147 24.01 11.07 -10.11
C PHE A 147 23.06 11.57 -11.23
N GLN A 148 22.44 10.63 -11.95
CA GLN A 148 21.29 10.92 -12.79
C GLN A 148 20.04 10.88 -11.94
N LEU A 149 19.58 12.05 -11.53
CA LEU A 149 18.39 12.17 -10.70
C LEU A 149 17.12 11.96 -11.51
N GLU A 150 16.61 10.73 -11.49
CA GLU A 150 15.34 10.32 -12.10
C GLU A 150 14.35 9.87 -11.00
N PRO A 151 13.68 10.82 -10.29
CA PRO A 151 12.86 10.46 -9.13
C PRO A 151 11.76 9.47 -9.46
N LYS A 152 11.06 9.64 -10.59
CA LYS A 152 9.98 8.76 -11.02
C LYS A 152 10.40 7.31 -11.27
N ARG A 153 11.63 7.12 -11.70
CA ARG A 153 12.19 5.79 -11.99
C ARG A 153 12.74 5.12 -10.75
N ASN A 154 13.39 5.88 -9.88
CA ASN A 154 14.19 5.36 -8.79
C ASN A 154 13.50 5.39 -7.43
N ALA A 155 12.50 6.25 -7.22
CA ALA A 155 11.77 6.27 -5.96
C ALA A 155 10.91 5.02 -5.80
N ARG A 156 10.72 4.62 -4.55
CA ARG A 156 9.87 3.49 -4.15
C ARG A 156 8.94 3.93 -3.03
N PHE A 157 7.80 3.27 -2.94
CA PHE A 157 6.70 3.73 -2.11
C PHE A 157 5.92 2.52 -1.56
N PHE A 158 5.65 2.55 -0.27
CA PHE A 158 5.04 1.44 0.46
C PHE A 158 3.92 1.96 1.36
N PRO A 159 2.71 1.43 1.29
CA PRO A 159 1.70 1.66 2.31
C PRO A 159 2.06 0.90 3.58
N PHE A 160 1.77 1.48 4.74
CA PHE A 160 1.75 0.69 5.97
C PHE A 160 0.54 -0.22 5.96
N GLY A 161 0.75 -1.51 6.26
CA GLY A 161 -0.31 -2.48 6.46
C GLY A 161 -1.07 -2.23 7.76
N VAL A 162 -2.23 -2.88 7.88
CA VAL A 162 -3.01 -2.94 9.10
C VAL A 162 -3.14 -4.41 9.52
N GLN A 163 -2.83 -4.68 10.76
CA GLN A 163 -2.99 -6.00 11.38
C GLN A 163 -4.31 -6.03 12.15
N VAL A 164 -5.13 -7.05 11.90
CA VAL A 164 -6.39 -7.26 12.60
C VAL A 164 -6.25 -8.45 13.54
N GLU A 165 -6.47 -8.20 14.82
CA GLU A 165 -6.55 -9.24 15.84
C GLU A 165 -8.00 -9.55 16.16
N SER A 166 -8.35 -10.83 16.28
CA SER A 166 -9.68 -11.30 16.67
C SER A 166 -9.60 -12.03 17.99
N LYS A 167 -10.39 -11.61 18.97
CA LYS A 167 -10.50 -12.23 20.29
C LYS A 167 -11.93 -12.72 20.53
N GLY A 168 -12.06 -13.84 21.24
CA GLY A 168 -13.34 -14.46 21.59
C GLY A 168 -13.70 -15.66 20.70
N VAL A 169 -14.46 -16.61 21.24
CA VAL A 169 -14.85 -17.84 20.57
C VAL A 169 -16.27 -17.75 20.02
N MET A 170 -17.25 -17.37 20.84
CA MET A 170 -18.64 -17.22 20.43
C MET A 170 -18.94 -15.79 19.94
N VAL A 171 -18.44 -14.80 20.65
CA VAL A 171 -18.50 -13.38 20.27
C VAL A 171 -17.11 -12.93 19.90
N LYS A 172 -16.92 -12.53 18.63
CA LYS A 172 -15.62 -12.07 18.11
C LYS A 172 -15.51 -10.56 18.18
N THR A 173 -14.60 -10.08 19.01
CA THR A 173 -14.19 -8.67 19.03
C THR A 173 -12.88 -8.53 18.26
N ARG A 174 -12.88 -7.66 17.26
CA ARG A 174 -11.72 -7.38 16.41
C ARG A 174 -11.14 -6.02 16.74
N THR A 175 -9.83 -5.96 16.82
CA THR A 175 -9.06 -4.72 16.94
C THR A 175 -8.11 -4.63 15.76
N ALA A 176 -7.94 -3.43 15.21
CA ALA A 176 -7.06 -3.18 14.10
C ALA A 176 -5.99 -2.16 14.50
N ALA A 177 -4.74 -2.45 14.17
CA ALA A 177 -3.61 -1.58 14.45
C ALA A 177 -2.65 -1.55 13.25
N PRO A 178 -1.90 -0.44 13.04
CA PRO A 178 -0.90 -0.39 11.99
C PRO A 178 0.18 -1.45 12.22
N ALA A 179 0.50 -2.23 11.18
CA ALA A 179 1.55 -3.24 11.22
C ALA A 179 2.94 -2.62 11.06
N PRO A 180 3.99 -3.25 11.61
CA PRO A 180 5.36 -2.90 11.29
C PRO A 180 5.64 -3.06 9.78
N LEU A 181 6.56 -2.26 9.24
CA LEU A 181 6.99 -2.32 7.86
C LEU A 181 8.44 -2.81 7.79
N VAL A 182 8.68 -3.88 7.04
CA VAL A 182 10.02 -4.38 6.75
C VAL A 182 10.26 -4.28 5.24
N VAL A 183 11.26 -3.50 4.83
CA VAL A 183 11.60 -3.28 3.43
C VAL A 183 13.04 -3.72 3.18
N ARG A 184 13.24 -4.46 2.09
CA ARG A 184 14.55 -4.72 1.49
C ARG A 184 14.71 -3.83 0.27
N LEU A 185 15.83 -3.10 0.21
CA LEU A 185 16.21 -2.21 -0.86
C LEU A 185 17.58 -2.63 -1.42
N ASP A 186 17.60 -3.05 -2.67
CA ASP A 186 18.82 -3.36 -3.40
C ASP A 186 19.14 -2.19 -4.35
N LEU A 187 20.27 -1.52 -4.12
CA LEU A 187 20.73 -0.36 -4.87
C LEU A 187 21.76 -0.79 -5.89
N GLY A 188 21.48 -0.62 -7.19
CA GLY A 188 22.38 -0.92 -8.30
C GLY A 188 23.31 0.24 -8.66
N PRO A 189 24.11 0.07 -9.74
CA PRO A 189 25.06 1.09 -10.18
C PRO A 189 24.39 2.41 -10.61
N PHE A 190 23.24 2.36 -11.28
CA PHE A 190 22.60 3.51 -11.90
C PHE A 190 21.16 3.73 -11.44
N GLN A 191 20.58 2.73 -10.79
CA GLN A 191 19.17 2.74 -10.39
C GLN A 191 18.91 1.74 -9.25
N VAL A 192 17.74 1.84 -8.63
CA VAL A 192 17.24 0.83 -7.71
C VAL A 192 17.06 -0.49 -8.46
N ALA A 193 17.80 -1.52 -8.05
CA ALA A 193 17.75 -2.85 -8.64
C ALA A 193 16.49 -3.60 -8.17
N ALA A 194 16.17 -3.52 -6.87
CA ALA A 194 14.96 -4.10 -6.30
C ALA A 194 14.52 -3.34 -5.04
N ALA A 195 13.23 -3.35 -4.78
CA ALA A 195 12.69 -2.89 -3.49
C ALA A 195 11.46 -3.74 -3.17
N GLN A 196 11.47 -4.41 -2.02
CA GLN A 196 10.45 -5.38 -1.66
C GLN A 196 10.03 -5.20 -0.20
N GLN A 197 8.73 -5.30 0.04
CA GLN A 197 8.21 -5.44 1.39
C GLN A 197 8.32 -6.91 1.82
N MET A 198 8.99 -7.17 2.95
CA MET A 198 9.33 -8.51 3.39
C MET A 198 8.26 -9.15 4.29
N ASN A 199 7.44 -8.35 4.96
CA ASN A 199 6.42 -8.83 5.92
C ASN A 199 5.00 -8.74 5.33
N VAL A 200 4.74 -9.48 4.25
CA VAL A 200 3.45 -9.47 3.54
C VAL A 200 2.35 -10.27 4.26
N GLU A 201 2.67 -11.05 5.30
CA GLU A 201 1.72 -11.93 6.01
C GLU A 201 0.69 -11.21 6.91
N ALA A 202 0.90 -9.94 7.25
CA ALA A 202 -0.18 -9.15 7.83
C ALA A 202 -1.23 -8.92 6.74
N THR A 203 -2.46 -9.39 6.95
CA THR A 203 -3.57 -9.17 6.04
C THR A 203 -3.63 -7.68 5.69
N MET A 204 -3.14 -7.30 4.52
CA MET A 204 -3.19 -5.92 4.05
C MET A 204 -4.64 -5.61 3.70
N VAL A 205 -5.43 -5.30 4.70
CA VAL A 205 -6.74 -4.73 4.51
C VAL A 205 -6.54 -3.23 4.39
N THR A 206 -6.48 -2.76 3.17
CA THR A 206 -6.54 -1.33 2.90
C THR A 206 -8.00 -0.90 2.95
N ALA A 207 -8.29 0.20 3.60
CA ALA A 207 -9.64 0.78 3.67
C ALA A 207 -10.21 1.18 2.28
N ASP A 208 -9.38 1.09 1.23
CA ASP A 208 -9.73 1.40 -0.15
C ASP A 208 -9.68 0.12 -1.00
N PRO A 209 -10.83 -0.37 -1.51
CA PRO A 209 -10.89 -1.59 -2.33
C PRO A 209 -10.05 -1.52 -3.63
N ALA A 210 -9.82 -0.33 -4.17
CA ALA A 210 -8.93 -0.14 -5.32
C ALA A 210 -7.45 -0.42 -4.95
N ARG A 211 -7.05 -0.10 -3.71
CA ARG A 211 -5.71 -0.38 -3.17
C ARG A 211 -5.52 -1.85 -2.80
N ALA A 212 -6.56 -2.53 -2.31
CA ALA A 212 -6.51 -3.96 -1.99
C ALA A 212 -6.19 -4.79 -3.23
N LYS A 213 -6.75 -4.43 -4.39
CA LYS A 213 -6.51 -5.11 -5.67
C LYS A 213 -5.09 -4.88 -6.19
N ALA A 214 -4.51 -3.70 -5.97
CA ALA A 214 -3.14 -3.39 -6.33
C ALA A 214 -2.11 -4.09 -5.42
N ALA A 215 -2.42 -4.27 -4.12
CA ALA A 215 -1.56 -4.96 -3.16
C ALA A 215 -1.47 -6.49 -3.41
N GLN A 216 -2.48 -7.09 -4.04
CA GLN A 216 -2.52 -8.52 -4.37
C GLN A 216 -1.75 -8.90 -5.65
N SER A 217 -1.35 -7.95 -6.48
CA SER A 217 -0.75 -8.19 -7.80
C SER A 217 0.79 -8.22 -7.85
N GLY A 218 1.50 -8.40 -6.72
CA GLY A 218 2.96 -8.57 -6.69
C GLY A 218 3.72 -7.38 -6.07
N PRO A 219 5.07 -7.35 -6.13
CA PRO A 219 5.82 -6.24 -5.57
C PRO A 219 5.27 -4.94 -6.15
N PHE A 220 4.82 -4.07 -5.26
CA PHE A 220 4.11 -2.85 -5.58
C PHE A 220 5.03 -1.88 -6.33
N ASN A 221 5.24 -2.15 -7.62
CA ASN A 221 5.66 -1.16 -8.57
C ASN A 221 4.42 -0.34 -8.88
N VAL A 222 4.17 0.72 -8.10
CA VAL A 222 3.28 1.76 -8.59
C VAL A 222 3.93 2.21 -9.90
N ASP A 223 3.26 1.97 -11.01
CA ASP A 223 3.58 2.66 -12.25
C ASP A 223 3.30 4.14 -11.99
N LEU A 224 4.35 4.82 -11.49
CA LEU A 224 4.30 6.24 -11.12
C LEU A 224 3.91 7.11 -12.32
N GLY A 225 4.08 6.62 -13.55
CA GLY A 225 3.60 7.27 -14.78
C GLY A 225 2.09 7.42 -14.75
N ASN A 226 1.37 6.33 -14.62
CA ASN A 226 -0.10 6.32 -14.61
C ASN A 226 -0.69 7.03 -13.38
N ALA A 227 -0.06 6.91 -12.20
CA ALA A 227 -0.51 7.60 -11.00
C ALA A 227 -0.32 9.12 -11.08
N LEU A 228 0.77 9.58 -11.70
CA LEU A 228 1.05 11.01 -11.94
C LEU A 228 0.11 11.62 -12.98
N ASP A 229 -0.23 10.88 -14.02
CA ASP A 229 -1.16 11.34 -15.04
C ASP A 229 -2.59 11.43 -14.50
N ALA A 230 -3.00 10.49 -13.65
CA ALA A 230 -4.27 10.56 -12.94
C ALA A 230 -4.33 11.74 -11.95
N ALA A 231 -3.24 12.02 -11.24
CA ALA A 231 -3.15 13.17 -10.31
C ALA A 231 -3.18 14.51 -11.06
N ARG A 232 -2.52 14.61 -12.23
CA ARG A 232 -2.60 15.80 -13.11
C ARG A 232 -4.01 16.02 -13.66
N ALA A 233 -4.68 14.97 -14.11
CA ALA A 233 -6.04 15.05 -14.60
C ALA A 233 -7.01 15.54 -13.50
N ALA A 234 -6.85 15.05 -12.27
CA ALA A 234 -7.64 15.49 -11.13
C ALA A 234 -7.38 16.96 -10.72
N GLN A 235 -6.15 17.44 -10.84
CA GLN A 235 -5.80 18.84 -10.59
C GLN A 235 -6.37 19.77 -11.67
N SER A 236 -6.29 19.38 -12.94
CA SER A 236 -6.86 20.14 -14.05
C SER A 236 -8.38 20.26 -13.94
N ALA A 237 -9.08 19.20 -13.55
CA ALA A 237 -10.53 19.21 -13.34
C ALA A 237 -10.96 20.16 -12.22
N ARG A 238 -10.14 20.35 -11.16
CA ARG A 238 -10.42 21.30 -10.07
C ARG A 238 -10.20 22.76 -10.45
N GLN A 239 -9.37 23.04 -11.45
CA GLN A 239 -9.14 24.42 -11.94
C GLN A 239 -10.22 24.90 -12.89
N ILE A 240 -10.95 23.99 -13.55
CA ILE A 240 -12.03 24.34 -14.48
C ILE A 240 -13.35 24.64 -13.74
N THR A 241 -13.47 24.24 -12.48
CA THR A 241 -14.68 24.41 -11.65
C THR A 241 -14.60 25.63 -10.70
N ARG A 242 -13.64 26.51 -10.87
CA ARG A 242 -13.52 27.82 -10.23
C ARG A 242 -13.61 28.93 -11.25
#